data_0f8fa2ece1daff6da7c4cc6665770288
#
_entry.id   0f8fa2ece1daff6da7c4cc6665770288
#
_cell.length_a   1.000
_cell.length_b   1.000
_cell.length_c   1.000
_cell.angle_alpha   90.00
_cell.angle_beta   90.00
_cell.angle_gamma   90.00
#
_symmetry.space_group_name_H-M   'P 1'
#
loop_
_entity.id
_entity.type
_entity.pdbx_description
1 polymer ?
#
loop_
_entity_poly.entity_id
_entity_poly.type
_entity_poly.pdbx_seq_one_letter_code
_entity_poly.pdbx_strand_id
1 'polypeptide(L)'
;HIETVQKIFKELYDKGYIYKGEYKGKYCTPCESFWTESQLIDGKCPECGREVTEAKEEAYFFKMSPFADRIEKLLTETDYLQPKTRAVELVNNFIKPGLEDLCVSRTTFKWGIPVTFDEKHIVYVWIDALSNYISALGYKNEKFDEFDKYWPADVHMVAKDIMRFHAIIWPAMLMALDLPLPKHLAVHGWITFNGQKMSKSLGNVVDPFVLGERYGADAIRYHIMREMALGADSSFSNEIMINRINSDLANGLGNLVSRTVAMVQKYFGGTLPTERESGEFDDDLIETATSLRAKVDDFMDKTQLQNALAEIFKLVSRANKYIDETAPWVIAKDETKKARLATVLYNLLEAIRIACTLLSAFMPTTMPKALEQIGA
;
A
#
# COMPACT_ATOMS: atom_id res chain seq x y z
N HIS A 1 -6.22 -11.39 -21.39
CA HIS A 1 -5.81 -12.07 -20.15
C HIS A 1 -5.87 -13.59 -20.29
N ILE A 2 -7.02 -14.18 -20.63
CA ILE A 2 -7.21 -15.64 -20.77
C ILE A 2 -6.13 -16.26 -21.66
N GLU A 3 -5.93 -15.76 -22.88
CA GLU A 3 -4.91 -16.24 -23.81
C GLU A 3 -3.48 -16.14 -23.22
N THR A 4 -3.19 -15.06 -22.51
CA THR A 4 -1.89 -14.87 -21.87
C THR A 4 -1.65 -15.93 -20.79
N VAL A 5 -2.64 -16.19 -19.93
CA VAL A 5 -2.55 -17.23 -18.89
C VAL A 5 -2.35 -18.61 -19.51
N GLN A 6 -3.09 -18.92 -20.58
CA GLN A 6 -2.93 -20.18 -21.32
C GLN A 6 -1.53 -20.34 -21.93
N LYS A 7 -0.98 -19.28 -22.52
CA LYS A 7 0.38 -19.26 -23.06
C LYS A 7 1.42 -19.43 -21.94
N ILE A 8 1.24 -18.76 -20.79
CA ILE A 8 2.11 -18.91 -19.61
C ILE A 8 2.09 -20.35 -19.09
N PHE A 9 0.89 -20.91 -18.89
CA PHE A 9 0.74 -22.28 -18.39
C PHE A 9 1.40 -23.29 -19.33
N LYS A 10 1.18 -23.14 -20.64
CA LYS A 10 1.79 -23.99 -21.66
C LYS A 10 3.31 -23.89 -21.67
N GLU A 11 3.87 -22.68 -21.57
CA GLU A 11 5.32 -22.47 -21.54
C GLU A 11 5.97 -23.11 -20.30
N LEU A 12 5.34 -22.92 -19.13
CA LEU A 12 5.82 -23.54 -17.88
C LEU A 12 5.77 -25.07 -17.98
N TYR A 13 4.77 -25.62 -18.66
CA TYR A 13 4.67 -27.06 -18.95
C TYR A 13 5.78 -27.52 -19.92
N ASP A 14 6.00 -26.82 -21.03
CA ASP A 14 7.01 -27.14 -22.03
C ASP A 14 8.43 -27.05 -21.48
N LYS A 15 8.68 -26.11 -20.56
CA LYS A 15 9.95 -26.00 -19.81
C LYS A 15 10.09 -27.07 -18.71
N GLY A 16 9.08 -27.90 -18.47
CA GLY A 16 9.09 -28.97 -17.48
C GLY A 16 8.95 -28.48 -16.03
N TYR A 17 8.56 -27.22 -15.80
CA TYR A 17 8.20 -26.69 -14.49
C TYR A 17 6.79 -27.05 -14.05
N ILE A 18 5.89 -27.33 -15.01
CA ILE A 18 4.58 -27.91 -14.72
C ILE A 18 4.58 -29.36 -15.18
N TYR A 19 4.05 -30.26 -14.36
CA TYR A 19 3.93 -31.69 -14.65
C TYR A 19 2.58 -32.22 -14.17
N LYS A 20 2.12 -33.33 -14.77
CA LYS A 20 0.89 -34.00 -14.40
C LYS A 20 1.12 -34.97 -13.26
N GLY A 21 0.28 -34.99 -12.27
CA GLY A 21 0.37 -35.84 -11.10
C GLY A 21 -1.01 -36.12 -10.49
N GLU A 22 -1.03 -36.66 -9.29
CA GLU A 22 -2.23 -37.00 -8.54
C GLU A 22 -2.22 -36.22 -7.22
N TYR A 23 -3.22 -35.34 -7.02
CA TYR A 23 -3.45 -34.68 -5.74
C TYR A 23 -4.23 -35.61 -4.81
N LYS A 24 -3.73 -35.80 -3.59
CA LYS A 24 -4.40 -36.52 -2.52
C LYS A 24 -4.67 -35.57 -1.38
N GLY A 25 -5.89 -35.52 -0.90
CA GLY A 25 -6.24 -34.65 0.20
C GLY A 25 -7.58 -34.99 0.82
N LYS A 26 -7.92 -34.27 1.88
CA LYS A 26 -9.22 -34.35 2.54
C LYS A 26 -10.20 -33.45 1.79
N TYR A 27 -11.21 -34.01 1.18
CA TYR A 27 -12.18 -33.33 0.34
C TYR A 27 -13.49 -33.11 1.09
N CYS A 28 -13.96 -31.88 1.09
CA CYS A 28 -15.28 -31.50 1.57
C CYS A 28 -16.23 -31.40 0.38
N THR A 29 -17.12 -32.38 0.19
CA THR A 29 -18.07 -32.39 -0.91
C THR A 29 -18.99 -31.17 -0.95
N PRO A 30 -19.56 -30.67 0.18
CA PRO A 30 -20.44 -29.52 0.14
C PRO A 30 -19.74 -28.17 -0.16
N CYS A 31 -18.43 -28.06 0.16
CA CYS A 31 -17.63 -26.87 -0.13
C CYS A 31 -16.80 -27.00 -1.40
N GLU A 32 -16.84 -28.19 -2.03
CA GLU A 32 -16.04 -28.55 -3.22
C GLU A 32 -14.55 -28.18 -3.07
N SER A 33 -14.01 -28.38 -1.86
CA SER A 33 -12.66 -27.91 -1.49
C SER A 33 -11.82 -29.03 -0.90
N PHE A 34 -10.55 -29.07 -1.32
CA PHE A 34 -9.51 -29.91 -0.71
C PHE A 34 -8.82 -29.18 0.43
N TRP A 35 -8.52 -29.93 1.47
CA TRP A 35 -7.84 -29.47 2.67
C TRP A 35 -6.67 -30.38 3.01
N THR A 36 -5.58 -29.81 3.50
CA THR A 36 -4.52 -30.60 4.12
C THR A 36 -4.92 -30.97 5.55
N GLU A 37 -4.34 -32.03 6.11
CA GLU A 37 -4.57 -32.43 7.50
C GLU A 37 -4.39 -31.28 8.49
N SER A 38 -3.37 -30.44 8.27
CA SER A 38 -3.07 -29.27 9.11
C SER A 38 -4.08 -28.12 9.01
N GLN A 39 -4.91 -28.11 7.99
CA GLN A 39 -5.94 -27.08 7.79
C GLN A 39 -7.29 -27.48 8.39
N LEU A 40 -7.48 -28.76 8.72
CA LEU A 40 -8.72 -29.23 9.33
C LEU A 40 -8.85 -28.71 10.77
N ILE A 41 -10.07 -28.38 11.17
CA ILE A 41 -10.41 -28.03 12.54
C ILE A 41 -11.14 -29.24 13.15
N ASP A 42 -10.51 -29.88 14.15
CA ASP A 42 -11.00 -31.13 14.76
C ASP A 42 -11.31 -32.23 13.73
N GLY A 43 -10.48 -32.34 12.67
CA GLY A 43 -10.64 -33.32 11.59
C GLY A 43 -11.78 -33.01 10.61
N LYS A 44 -12.35 -31.81 10.67
CA LYS A 44 -13.50 -31.36 9.86
C LYS A 44 -13.13 -30.18 8.96
N CYS A 45 -13.96 -29.95 7.96
CA CYS A 45 -13.84 -28.81 7.05
C CYS A 45 -13.83 -27.47 7.81
N PRO A 46 -12.82 -26.63 7.64
CA PRO A 46 -12.71 -25.34 8.37
C PRO A 46 -13.77 -24.33 7.95
N GLU A 47 -14.38 -24.48 6.77
CA GLU A 47 -15.40 -23.56 6.29
C GLU A 47 -16.82 -23.91 6.78
N CYS A 48 -17.19 -25.18 6.72
CA CYS A 48 -18.56 -25.59 7.01
C CYS A 48 -18.72 -26.52 8.21
N GLY A 49 -17.62 -26.95 8.83
CA GLY A 49 -17.63 -27.86 10.00
C GLY A 49 -18.05 -29.31 9.71
N ARG A 50 -18.26 -29.67 8.42
CA ARG A 50 -18.67 -31.04 8.04
C ARG A 50 -17.50 -31.97 7.92
N GLU A 51 -17.76 -33.26 7.95
CA GLU A 51 -16.76 -34.30 7.75
C GLU A 51 -16.19 -34.26 6.35
N VAL A 52 -14.91 -34.57 6.22
CA VAL A 52 -14.17 -34.64 4.96
C VAL A 52 -13.84 -36.08 4.65
N THR A 53 -13.75 -36.40 3.37
CA THR A 53 -13.39 -37.73 2.86
C THR A 53 -12.04 -37.70 2.17
N GLU A 54 -11.30 -38.80 2.15
CA GLU A 54 -10.10 -38.89 1.30
C GLU A 54 -10.53 -38.92 -0.16
N ALA A 55 -9.96 -38.05 -0.95
CA ALA A 55 -10.17 -38.01 -2.37
C ALA A 55 -8.85 -37.85 -3.13
N LYS A 56 -8.85 -38.33 -4.37
CA LYS A 56 -7.74 -38.19 -5.29
C LYS A 56 -8.26 -37.53 -6.54
N GLU A 57 -7.50 -36.56 -7.02
CA GLU A 57 -7.79 -35.86 -8.24
C GLU A 57 -6.54 -35.80 -9.11
N GLU A 58 -6.68 -36.08 -10.40
CA GLU A 58 -5.62 -35.81 -11.38
C GLU A 58 -5.46 -34.28 -11.47
N ALA A 59 -4.23 -33.79 -11.36
CA ALA A 59 -3.94 -32.38 -11.37
C ALA A 59 -2.57 -32.08 -11.99
N TYR A 60 -2.37 -30.86 -12.40
CA TYR A 60 -1.06 -30.33 -12.75
C TYR A 60 -0.42 -29.67 -11.53
N PHE A 61 0.90 -29.84 -11.42
CA PHE A 61 1.71 -29.31 -10.32
C PHE A 61 2.81 -28.42 -10.87
N PHE A 62 3.04 -27.28 -10.23
CA PHE A 62 4.17 -26.40 -10.49
C PHE A 62 5.29 -26.70 -9.51
N LYS A 63 6.48 -27.01 -10.02
CA LYS A 63 7.66 -27.33 -9.22
C LYS A 63 8.18 -26.11 -8.49
N MET A 64 8.15 -26.12 -7.17
CA MET A 64 8.61 -25.02 -6.31
C MET A 64 10.04 -25.20 -5.84
N SER A 65 10.47 -26.45 -5.63
CA SER A 65 11.80 -26.78 -5.10
C SER A 65 12.99 -26.20 -5.88
N PRO A 66 12.97 -26.09 -7.24
CA PRO A 66 14.10 -25.48 -7.98
C PRO A 66 14.33 -24.00 -7.68
N PHE A 67 13.36 -23.34 -7.08
CA PHE A 67 13.41 -21.91 -6.79
C PHE A 67 13.69 -21.59 -5.32
N ALA A 68 13.73 -22.59 -4.43
CA ALA A 68 13.81 -22.40 -2.98
C ALA A 68 14.99 -21.52 -2.56
N ASP A 69 16.21 -21.86 -2.97
CA ASP A 69 17.43 -21.11 -2.61
C ASP A 69 17.42 -19.68 -3.15
N ARG A 70 16.89 -19.49 -4.37
CA ARG A 70 16.79 -18.16 -4.98
C ARG A 70 15.78 -17.29 -4.27
N ILE A 71 14.66 -17.88 -3.83
CA ILE A 71 13.60 -17.17 -3.06
C ILE A 71 14.12 -16.88 -1.66
N GLU A 72 14.82 -17.80 -1.00
CA GLU A 72 15.41 -17.52 0.31
C GLU A 72 16.36 -16.33 0.25
N LYS A 73 17.29 -16.31 -0.72
CA LYS A 73 18.19 -15.16 -0.93
C LYS A 73 17.44 -13.87 -1.24
N LEU A 74 16.43 -13.92 -2.08
CA LEU A 74 15.59 -12.76 -2.39
C LEU A 74 14.98 -12.16 -1.11
N LEU A 75 14.47 -13.00 -0.22
CA LEU A 75 13.81 -12.57 1.00
C LEU A 75 14.79 -12.11 2.10
N THR A 76 15.97 -12.74 2.19
CA THR A 76 16.90 -12.50 3.31
C THR A 76 18.03 -11.53 2.98
N GLU A 77 18.52 -11.51 1.74
CA GLU A 77 19.69 -10.75 1.32
C GLU A 77 19.35 -9.43 0.59
N THR A 78 18.07 -9.21 0.24
CA THR A 78 17.63 -8.01 -0.48
C THR A 78 16.54 -7.24 0.27
N ASP A 79 16.20 -6.05 -0.21
CA ASP A 79 15.08 -5.24 0.28
C ASP A 79 13.76 -5.53 -0.43
N TYR A 80 13.65 -6.69 -1.08
CA TYR A 80 12.46 -7.07 -1.84
C TYR A 80 11.19 -7.05 -0.98
N LEU A 81 11.21 -7.69 0.20
CA LEU A 81 10.05 -7.79 1.08
C LEU A 81 10.13 -6.78 2.24
N GLN A 82 9.09 -5.97 2.35
CA GLN A 82 8.93 -4.97 3.40
C GLN A 82 7.60 -5.16 4.15
N PRO A 83 7.62 -5.18 5.51
CA PRO A 83 8.79 -5.07 6.38
C PRO A 83 9.61 -6.37 6.43
N LYS A 84 10.91 -6.27 6.67
CA LYS A 84 11.82 -7.42 6.72
C LYS A 84 11.46 -8.50 7.74
N THR A 85 10.72 -8.16 8.79
CA THR A 85 10.22 -9.12 9.79
C THR A 85 9.37 -10.22 9.17
N ARG A 86 8.64 -9.92 8.07
CA ARG A 86 7.82 -10.90 7.33
C ARG A 86 8.66 -11.91 6.54
N ALA A 87 9.87 -11.54 6.13
CA ALA A 87 10.78 -12.46 5.46
C ALA A 87 11.16 -13.63 6.36
N VAL A 88 11.50 -13.35 7.62
CA VAL A 88 11.83 -14.39 8.61
C VAL A 88 10.69 -15.37 8.83
N GLU A 89 9.45 -14.85 8.90
CA GLU A 89 8.24 -15.68 9.02
C GLU A 89 8.09 -16.64 7.82
N LEU A 90 8.21 -16.12 6.60
CA LEU A 90 8.07 -16.92 5.38
C LEU A 90 9.18 -17.97 5.23
N VAL A 91 10.41 -17.58 5.51
CA VAL A 91 11.55 -18.50 5.43
C VAL A 91 11.40 -19.65 6.42
N ASN A 92 11.08 -19.37 7.67
CA ASN A 92 10.94 -20.39 8.70
C ASN A 92 9.73 -21.31 8.47
N ASN A 93 8.60 -20.75 8.01
CA ASN A 93 7.36 -21.52 7.89
C ASN A 93 7.20 -22.26 6.56
N PHE A 94 7.86 -21.79 5.48
CA PHE A 94 7.63 -22.35 4.15
C PHE A 94 8.90 -22.82 3.43
N ILE A 95 10.03 -22.12 3.56
CA ILE A 95 11.23 -22.43 2.79
C ILE A 95 12.08 -23.50 3.49
N LYS A 96 12.39 -23.29 4.77
CA LYS A 96 13.22 -24.27 5.54
C LYS A 96 12.62 -25.66 5.68
N PRO A 97 11.29 -25.81 5.84
CA PRO A 97 10.68 -27.15 5.83
C PRO A 97 10.73 -27.83 4.46
N GLY A 98 11.04 -27.10 3.39
CA GLY A 98 10.99 -27.50 2.00
C GLY A 98 9.73 -26.96 1.32
N LEU A 99 9.91 -26.35 0.15
CA LEU A 99 8.79 -25.88 -0.67
C LEU A 99 8.13 -27.10 -1.34
N GLU A 100 6.87 -27.33 -1.00
CA GLU A 100 6.05 -28.33 -1.68
C GLU A 100 5.59 -27.80 -3.04
N ASP A 101 5.50 -28.70 -4.04
CA ASP A 101 5.00 -28.36 -5.36
C ASP A 101 3.54 -27.90 -5.29
N LEU A 102 3.25 -26.84 -6.01
CA LEU A 102 1.93 -26.21 -5.99
C LEU A 102 0.99 -26.90 -6.99
N CYS A 103 -0.15 -27.39 -6.51
CA CYS A 103 -1.22 -27.84 -7.39
C CYS A 103 -1.82 -26.66 -8.15
N VAL A 104 -1.74 -26.69 -9.50
CA VAL A 104 -2.05 -25.55 -10.36
C VAL A 104 -3.21 -25.77 -11.33
N SER A 105 -3.95 -26.88 -11.17
CA SER A 105 -5.18 -27.13 -11.92
C SER A 105 -6.24 -27.84 -11.08
N ARG A 106 -7.49 -27.81 -11.57
CA ARG A 106 -8.66 -28.49 -11.01
C ARG A 106 -9.46 -29.14 -12.11
N THR A 107 -10.14 -30.24 -11.78
CA THR A 107 -11.09 -30.91 -12.68
C THR A 107 -12.53 -30.91 -12.14
N THR A 108 -12.70 -30.56 -10.86
CA THR A 108 -13.99 -30.64 -10.14
C THR A 108 -15.01 -29.62 -10.59
N PHE A 109 -14.60 -28.51 -11.22
CA PHE A 109 -15.49 -27.50 -11.78
C PHE A 109 -15.06 -27.07 -13.20
N LYS A 110 -16.00 -26.53 -13.96
CA LYS A 110 -15.79 -26.16 -15.37
C LYS A 110 -15.63 -24.67 -15.61
N TRP A 111 -15.87 -23.83 -14.60
CA TRP A 111 -15.72 -22.38 -14.72
C TRP A 111 -14.28 -22.00 -14.49
N GLY A 112 -13.70 -21.20 -15.36
CA GLY A 112 -12.32 -20.70 -15.27
C GLY A 112 -11.58 -20.79 -16.61
N ILE A 113 -10.27 -20.67 -16.58
CA ILE A 113 -9.41 -20.70 -17.77
C ILE A 113 -9.05 -22.16 -18.07
N PRO A 114 -9.45 -22.75 -19.21
CA PRO A 114 -9.10 -24.12 -19.54
C PRO A 114 -7.63 -24.26 -19.93
N VAL A 115 -7.02 -25.38 -19.57
CA VAL A 115 -5.69 -25.77 -20.03
C VAL A 115 -5.80 -26.20 -21.49
N THR A 116 -5.11 -25.50 -22.41
CA THR A 116 -5.32 -25.65 -23.86
C THR A 116 -5.00 -27.04 -24.43
N PHE A 117 -4.11 -27.78 -23.79
CA PHE A 117 -3.69 -29.13 -24.21
C PHE A 117 -4.35 -30.24 -23.38
N ASP A 118 -5.17 -29.89 -22.38
CA ASP A 118 -5.96 -30.82 -21.56
C ASP A 118 -7.20 -30.12 -20.99
N GLU A 119 -8.22 -29.96 -21.80
CA GLU A 119 -9.43 -29.17 -21.52
C GLU A 119 -10.27 -29.68 -20.33
N LYS A 120 -9.94 -30.88 -19.78
CA LYS A 120 -10.55 -31.34 -18.54
C LYS A 120 -10.10 -30.53 -17.34
N HIS A 121 -8.95 -29.85 -17.43
CA HIS A 121 -8.35 -29.09 -16.37
C HIS A 121 -8.61 -27.60 -16.52
N ILE A 122 -8.97 -26.97 -15.42
CA ILE A 122 -9.07 -25.52 -15.28
C ILE A 122 -7.86 -25.01 -14.49
N VAL A 123 -7.25 -23.94 -14.95
CA VAL A 123 -6.10 -23.30 -14.30
C VAL A 123 -6.48 -22.82 -12.90
N TYR A 124 -5.62 -23.09 -11.92
CA TYR A 124 -5.81 -22.68 -10.54
C TYR A 124 -5.76 -21.14 -10.42
N VAL A 125 -6.66 -20.61 -9.59
CA VAL A 125 -6.89 -19.17 -9.41
C VAL A 125 -5.63 -18.33 -9.20
N TRP A 126 -4.62 -18.84 -8.52
CA TRP A 126 -3.41 -18.04 -8.27
C TRP A 126 -2.45 -17.95 -9.46
N ILE A 127 -2.44 -18.94 -10.36
CA ILE A 127 -1.73 -18.78 -11.65
C ILE A 127 -2.43 -17.70 -12.50
N ASP A 128 -3.75 -17.73 -12.52
CA ASP A 128 -4.59 -16.74 -13.19
C ASP A 128 -4.37 -15.34 -12.58
N ALA A 129 -4.62 -15.19 -11.30
CA ALA A 129 -4.57 -13.90 -10.60
C ALA A 129 -3.18 -13.23 -10.65
N LEU A 130 -2.10 -13.98 -10.45
CA LEU A 130 -0.74 -13.45 -10.48
C LEU A 130 -0.32 -13.04 -11.90
N SER A 131 -0.73 -13.80 -12.92
CA SER A 131 -0.46 -13.46 -14.32
C SER A 131 -1.11 -12.14 -14.76
N ASN A 132 -2.12 -11.66 -14.03
CA ASN A 132 -2.79 -10.40 -14.35
C ASN A 132 -1.84 -9.19 -14.37
N TYR A 133 -0.85 -9.16 -13.48
CA TYR A 133 0.14 -8.08 -13.41
C TYR A 133 0.88 -7.84 -14.74
N ILE A 134 1.20 -8.91 -15.46
CA ILE A 134 1.93 -8.82 -16.73
C ILE A 134 1.01 -8.86 -17.94
N SER A 135 -0.10 -9.58 -17.87
CA SER A 135 -1.06 -9.63 -18.98
C SER A 135 -1.74 -8.29 -19.24
N ALA A 136 -2.00 -7.50 -18.18
CA ALA A 136 -2.55 -6.16 -18.30
C ALA A 136 -1.61 -5.19 -19.05
N LEU A 137 -0.31 -5.45 -19.01
CA LEU A 137 0.72 -4.65 -19.68
C LEU A 137 0.99 -5.14 -21.13
N GLY A 138 0.38 -6.24 -21.55
CA GLY A 138 0.57 -6.75 -22.90
C GLY A 138 1.51 -7.94 -23.04
N TYR A 139 2.02 -8.52 -21.93
CA TYR A 139 2.86 -9.71 -22.02
C TYR A 139 2.17 -10.83 -22.78
N LYS A 140 2.78 -11.29 -23.87
CA LYS A 140 2.28 -12.34 -24.78
C LYS A 140 0.90 -12.07 -25.38
N ASN A 141 0.49 -10.82 -25.49
CA ASN A 141 -0.71 -10.43 -26.22
C ASN A 141 -0.45 -9.21 -27.11
N GLU A 142 -1.26 -9.05 -28.18
CA GLU A 142 -1.07 -8.00 -29.17
C GLU A 142 -1.91 -6.74 -28.91
N LYS A 143 -2.69 -6.72 -27.84
CA LYS A 143 -3.63 -5.61 -27.53
C LYS A 143 -2.97 -4.44 -26.85
N PHE A 144 -1.91 -4.69 -26.09
CA PHE A 144 -1.17 -3.71 -25.33
C PHE A 144 0.33 -3.90 -25.56
N ASP A 145 1.07 -2.84 -25.58
CA ASP A 145 2.53 -2.81 -25.79
C ASP A 145 3.20 -1.95 -24.70
N GLU A 146 2.81 -2.22 -23.46
CA GLU A 146 3.25 -1.45 -22.31
C GLU A 146 4.19 -2.25 -21.38
N PHE A 147 4.44 -3.54 -21.72
CA PHE A 147 5.18 -4.45 -20.84
C PHE A 147 6.61 -3.96 -20.62
N ASP A 148 7.36 -3.68 -21.68
CA ASP A 148 8.77 -3.26 -21.56
C ASP A 148 8.93 -1.88 -20.89
N LYS A 149 7.87 -1.08 -20.86
CA LYS A 149 7.84 0.25 -20.24
C LYS A 149 7.58 0.20 -18.74
N TYR A 150 6.67 -0.68 -18.30
CA TYR A 150 6.18 -0.69 -16.91
C TYR A 150 6.59 -1.93 -16.11
N TRP A 151 7.19 -2.93 -16.76
CA TRP A 151 7.73 -4.07 -16.05
C TRP A 151 9.26 -4.02 -15.99
N PRO A 152 9.90 -4.31 -14.85
CA PRO A 152 9.30 -4.76 -13.60
C PRO A 152 8.62 -3.64 -12.81
N ALA A 153 7.58 -4.00 -12.07
CA ALA A 153 6.92 -3.07 -11.15
C ALA A 153 7.90 -2.58 -10.08
N ASP A 154 7.82 -1.28 -9.73
CA ASP A 154 8.62 -0.73 -8.63
C ASP A 154 8.14 -1.28 -7.28
N VAL A 155 6.82 -1.34 -7.06
CA VAL A 155 6.23 -1.85 -5.83
C VAL A 155 4.98 -2.67 -6.12
N HIS A 156 4.92 -3.89 -5.58
CA HIS A 156 3.67 -4.59 -5.33
C HIS A 156 3.22 -4.31 -3.91
N MET A 157 2.06 -3.71 -3.73
CA MET A 157 1.48 -3.46 -2.41
C MET A 157 0.32 -4.41 -2.16
N VAL A 158 0.42 -5.24 -1.12
CA VAL A 158 -0.56 -6.28 -0.82
C VAL A 158 -0.82 -6.41 0.68
N ALA A 159 -1.96 -6.98 1.04
CA ALA A 159 -2.25 -7.34 2.41
C ALA A 159 -1.57 -8.67 2.81
N LYS A 160 -1.40 -8.89 4.12
CA LYS A 160 -0.66 -10.04 4.66
C LYS A 160 -1.27 -11.39 4.32
N ASP A 161 -2.56 -11.48 4.03
CA ASP A 161 -3.27 -12.71 3.67
C ASP A 161 -2.83 -13.28 2.31
N ILE A 162 -2.42 -12.41 1.38
CA ILE A 162 -1.91 -12.83 0.06
C ILE A 162 -0.38 -12.71 -0.05
N MET A 163 0.31 -12.40 1.04
CA MET A 163 1.77 -12.23 1.08
C MET A 163 2.51 -13.46 0.54
N ARG A 164 2.14 -14.67 0.96
CA ARG A 164 2.79 -15.91 0.51
C ARG A 164 2.76 -16.06 -1.01
N PHE A 165 1.66 -15.73 -1.64
CA PHE A 165 1.51 -15.81 -3.09
C PHE A 165 2.44 -14.86 -3.82
N HIS A 166 2.61 -13.64 -3.30
CA HIS A 166 3.43 -12.60 -3.91
C HIS A 166 4.92 -12.68 -3.54
N ALA A 167 5.24 -13.27 -2.39
CA ALA A 167 6.63 -13.39 -1.93
C ALA A 167 7.32 -14.71 -2.37
N ILE A 168 6.55 -15.76 -2.64
CA ILE A 168 7.07 -17.09 -2.95
C ILE A 168 6.62 -17.54 -4.33
N ILE A 169 5.30 -17.64 -4.58
CA ILE A 169 4.77 -18.25 -5.80
C ILE A 169 5.01 -17.35 -7.01
N TRP A 170 4.72 -16.06 -6.89
CA TRP A 170 4.93 -15.12 -7.99
C TRP A 170 6.40 -14.99 -8.42
N PRO A 171 7.37 -14.82 -7.51
CA PRO A 171 8.79 -14.88 -7.88
C PRO A 171 9.18 -16.21 -8.54
N ALA A 172 8.70 -17.35 -8.06
CA ALA A 172 8.98 -18.64 -8.70
C ALA A 172 8.46 -18.69 -10.14
N MET A 173 7.22 -18.23 -10.38
CA MET A 173 6.64 -18.16 -11.72
C MET A 173 7.46 -17.25 -12.66
N LEU A 174 7.82 -16.05 -12.18
CA LEU A 174 8.63 -15.11 -12.96
C LEU A 174 10.03 -15.68 -13.28
N MET A 175 10.67 -16.33 -12.30
CA MET A 175 11.95 -17.00 -12.50
C MET A 175 11.86 -18.14 -13.51
N ALA A 176 10.76 -18.90 -13.51
CA ALA A 176 10.51 -19.96 -14.47
C ALA A 176 10.23 -19.44 -15.88
N LEU A 177 9.70 -18.24 -15.99
CA LEU A 177 9.46 -17.53 -17.25
C LEU A 177 10.68 -16.72 -17.73
N ASP A 178 11.78 -16.72 -16.98
CA ASP A 178 12.97 -15.88 -17.22
C ASP A 178 12.66 -14.38 -17.24
N LEU A 179 11.69 -13.94 -16.43
CA LEU A 179 11.27 -12.56 -16.32
C LEU A 179 11.90 -11.86 -15.11
N PRO A 180 12.16 -10.54 -15.18
CA PRO A 180 12.61 -9.77 -14.02
C PRO A 180 11.55 -9.74 -12.93
N LEU A 181 12.01 -9.71 -11.67
CA LEU A 181 11.14 -9.63 -10.50
C LEU A 181 10.75 -8.18 -10.23
N PRO A 182 9.58 -7.91 -9.58
CA PRO A 182 9.28 -6.61 -9.00
C PRO A 182 10.39 -6.16 -8.07
N LYS A 183 10.65 -4.86 -7.97
CA LYS A 183 11.72 -4.34 -7.12
C LYS A 183 11.41 -4.52 -5.63
N HIS A 184 10.16 -4.23 -5.24
CA HIS A 184 9.71 -4.33 -3.85
C HIS A 184 8.34 -4.97 -3.72
N LEU A 185 8.14 -5.69 -2.63
CA LEU A 185 6.86 -6.20 -2.16
C LEU A 185 6.55 -5.57 -0.79
N ALA A 186 5.64 -4.61 -0.76
CA ALA A 186 5.19 -3.95 0.45
C ALA A 186 3.94 -4.65 1.01
N VAL A 187 4.04 -5.14 2.25
CA VAL A 187 2.96 -5.90 2.89
C VAL A 187 2.37 -5.12 4.04
N HIS A 188 1.10 -4.75 3.92
CA HIS A 188 0.35 -4.15 5.02
C HIS A 188 -0.47 -5.18 5.81
N GLY A 189 -0.84 -4.82 7.04
CA GLY A 189 -1.74 -5.61 7.87
C GLY A 189 -3.19 -5.54 7.45
N TRP A 190 -4.07 -6.20 8.16
CA TRP A 190 -5.50 -6.07 7.95
C TRP A 190 -6.03 -4.74 8.50
N ILE A 191 -7.05 -4.21 7.84
CA ILE A 191 -7.90 -3.18 8.41
C ILE A 191 -9.03 -3.92 9.13
N THR A 192 -9.05 -3.80 10.45
CA THR A 192 -10.10 -4.37 11.30
C THR A 192 -11.13 -3.30 11.65
N PHE A 193 -12.33 -3.68 11.97
CA PHE A 193 -13.35 -2.77 12.50
C PHE A 193 -13.55 -3.06 13.99
N ASN A 194 -13.26 -2.06 14.83
CA ASN A 194 -13.27 -2.22 16.29
C ASN A 194 -12.47 -3.46 16.78
N GLY A 195 -11.32 -3.71 16.18
CA GLY A 195 -10.45 -4.84 16.50
C GLY A 195 -10.87 -6.19 15.93
N GLN A 196 -11.99 -6.27 15.21
CA GLN A 196 -12.47 -7.49 14.57
C GLN A 196 -12.23 -7.47 13.04
N LYS A 197 -11.91 -8.63 12.48
CA LYS A 197 -11.78 -8.76 11.01
C LYS A 197 -13.12 -8.42 10.35
N MET A 198 -13.07 -7.58 9.32
CA MET A 198 -14.26 -7.26 8.54
C MET A 198 -14.75 -8.46 7.76
N SER A 199 -16.04 -8.74 7.86
CA SER A 199 -16.69 -9.85 7.15
C SER A 199 -18.12 -9.45 6.77
N LYS A 200 -18.51 -9.81 5.52
CA LYS A 200 -19.91 -9.59 5.07
C LYS A 200 -20.92 -10.31 5.96
N SER A 201 -20.56 -11.49 6.46
CA SER A 201 -21.43 -12.28 7.36
C SER A 201 -21.62 -11.64 8.73
N LEU A 202 -20.68 -10.84 9.20
CA LEU A 202 -20.77 -10.10 10.46
C LEU A 202 -21.41 -8.71 10.30
N GLY A 203 -21.65 -8.27 9.06
CA GLY A 203 -22.20 -6.94 8.80
C GLY A 203 -21.32 -5.76 9.25
N ASN A 204 -20.04 -6.00 9.51
CA ASN A 204 -19.09 -5.01 10.02
C ASN A 204 -18.15 -4.47 8.93
N VAL A 205 -18.53 -4.61 7.66
CA VAL A 205 -17.77 -4.07 6.52
C VAL A 205 -18.03 -2.58 6.40
N VAL A 206 -16.96 -1.81 6.33
CA VAL A 206 -17.02 -0.37 6.10
C VAL A 206 -17.01 -0.13 4.59
N ASP A 207 -18.02 0.60 4.09
CA ASP A 207 -18.12 0.95 2.69
C ASP A 207 -17.30 2.24 2.43
N PRO A 208 -16.23 2.18 1.62
CA PRO A 208 -15.39 3.34 1.34
C PRO A 208 -16.13 4.42 0.51
N PHE A 209 -17.14 4.07 -0.27
CA PHE A 209 -17.94 5.04 -1.03
C PHE A 209 -18.78 5.90 -0.10
N VAL A 210 -19.47 5.28 0.86
CA VAL A 210 -20.26 6.00 1.89
C VAL A 210 -19.37 6.93 2.69
N LEU A 211 -18.17 6.48 3.08
CA LEU A 211 -17.22 7.34 3.77
C LEU A 211 -16.74 8.48 2.87
N GLY A 212 -16.42 8.19 1.60
CA GLY A 212 -15.98 9.19 0.63
C GLY A 212 -17.02 10.28 0.37
N GLU A 213 -18.30 9.92 0.27
CA GLU A 213 -19.41 10.87 0.15
C GLU A 213 -19.55 11.75 1.40
N ARG A 214 -19.36 11.17 2.59
CA ARG A 214 -19.56 11.86 3.86
C ARG A 214 -18.39 12.77 4.27
N TYR A 215 -17.15 12.33 4.07
CA TYR A 215 -15.95 13.01 4.59
C TYR A 215 -15.01 13.52 3.48
N GLY A 216 -15.26 13.14 2.24
CA GLY A 216 -14.35 13.38 1.11
C GLY A 216 -13.27 12.32 0.97
N ALA A 217 -12.91 12.02 -0.27
CA ALA A 217 -11.92 10.97 -0.58
C ALA A 217 -10.54 11.25 0.03
N ASP A 218 -10.09 12.51 0.04
CA ASP A 218 -8.79 12.89 0.58
C ASP A 218 -8.68 12.66 2.10
N ALA A 219 -9.76 12.89 2.84
CA ALA A 219 -9.78 12.63 4.28
C ALA A 219 -9.66 11.14 4.58
N ILE A 220 -10.31 10.27 3.78
CA ILE A 220 -10.19 8.82 3.89
C ILE A 220 -8.77 8.36 3.53
N ARG A 221 -8.22 8.86 2.41
CA ARG A 221 -6.85 8.56 1.99
C ARG A 221 -5.84 8.93 3.08
N TYR A 222 -5.97 10.14 3.62
CA TYR A 222 -5.12 10.59 4.72
C TYR A 222 -5.22 9.67 5.93
N HIS A 223 -6.44 9.36 6.38
CA HIS A 223 -6.68 8.48 7.54
C HIS A 223 -6.04 7.10 7.34
N ILE A 224 -6.29 6.45 6.20
CA ILE A 224 -5.73 5.14 5.90
C ILE A 224 -4.20 5.18 5.91
N MET A 225 -3.58 6.11 5.18
CA MET A 225 -2.12 6.20 5.09
C MET A 225 -1.46 6.66 6.40
N ARG A 226 -2.20 7.35 7.27
CA ARG A 226 -1.70 7.84 8.56
C ARG A 226 -1.80 6.79 9.67
N GLU A 227 -2.85 5.96 9.66
CA GLU A 227 -3.10 4.96 10.71
C GLU A 227 -2.57 3.56 10.36
N MET A 228 -2.37 3.25 9.07
CA MET A 228 -1.88 1.95 8.65
C MET A 228 -0.36 1.91 8.65
N ALA A 229 0.22 1.39 9.71
CA ALA A 229 1.63 1.05 9.73
C ALA A 229 1.90 -0.16 8.84
N LEU A 230 2.95 -0.10 8.00
CA LEU A 230 3.37 -1.24 7.18
C LEU A 230 3.68 -2.44 8.08
N GLY A 231 3.08 -3.60 7.78
CA GLY A 231 3.31 -4.87 8.49
C GLY A 231 2.50 -5.09 9.76
N ALA A 232 1.75 -4.11 10.25
CA ALA A 232 0.88 -4.24 11.42
C ALA A 232 -0.60 -4.15 11.04
N ASP A 233 -1.46 -4.82 11.81
CA ASP A 233 -2.91 -4.64 11.70
C ASP A 233 -3.30 -3.28 12.26
N SER A 234 -4.27 -2.64 11.62
CA SER A 234 -4.85 -1.38 12.08
C SER A 234 -6.34 -1.54 12.38
N SER A 235 -6.85 -0.75 13.31
CA SER A 235 -8.27 -0.73 13.62
C SER A 235 -8.91 0.54 13.07
N PHE A 236 -9.90 0.38 12.21
CA PHE A 236 -10.76 1.47 11.78
C PHE A 236 -11.90 1.65 12.78
N SER A 237 -12.14 2.90 13.16
CA SER A 237 -13.42 3.32 13.76
C SER A 237 -13.74 4.74 13.29
N ASN A 238 -15.03 5.06 13.24
CA ASN A 238 -15.48 6.42 12.90
C ASN A 238 -14.90 7.45 13.88
N GLU A 239 -14.78 7.11 15.15
CA GLU A 239 -14.24 7.99 16.19
C GLU A 239 -12.75 8.31 15.93
N ILE A 240 -11.91 7.29 15.67
CA ILE A 240 -10.50 7.48 15.35
C ILE A 240 -10.36 8.37 14.11
N MET A 241 -11.15 8.10 13.07
CA MET A 241 -11.12 8.88 11.84
C MET A 241 -11.51 10.34 12.05
N ILE A 242 -12.62 10.61 12.75
CA ILE A 242 -13.09 11.96 13.06
C ILE A 242 -12.07 12.71 13.91
N ASN A 243 -11.52 12.06 14.94
CA ASN A 243 -10.48 12.66 15.77
C ASN A 243 -9.24 13.04 14.96
N ARG A 244 -8.82 12.17 14.02
CA ARG A 244 -7.67 12.43 13.15
C ARG A 244 -7.94 13.59 12.18
N ILE A 245 -9.13 13.63 11.57
CA ILE A 245 -9.54 14.73 10.69
C ILE A 245 -9.54 16.04 11.48
N ASN A 246 -10.12 16.06 12.68
CA ASN A 246 -10.22 17.27 13.48
C ASN A 246 -8.85 17.74 13.99
N SER A 247 -8.02 16.83 14.52
CA SER A 247 -6.72 17.21 15.11
C SER A 247 -5.72 17.64 14.05
N ASP A 248 -5.53 16.84 13.01
CA ASP A 248 -4.46 17.04 12.06
C ASP A 248 -4.88 17.96 10.90
N LEU A 249 -6.04 17.68 10.28
CA LEU A 249 -6.44 18.41 9.09
C LEU A 249 -7.14 19.73 9.43
N ALA A 250 -8.12 19.73 10.32
CA ALA A 250 -8.85 20.96 10.64
C ALA A 250 -8.04 21.89 11.56
N ASN A 251 -7.68 21.41 12.76
CA ASN A 251 -7.00 22.22 13.78
C ASN A 251 -5.49 22.39 13.52
N GLY A 252 -4.86 21.43 12.86
CA GLY A 252 -3.45 21.52 12.48
C GLY A 252 -3.25 22.34 11.22
N LEU A 253 -3.46 21.73 10.05
CA LEU A 253 -3.17 22.33 8.75
C LEU A 253 -4.19 23.43 8.36
N GLY A 254 -5.48 23.15 8.50
CA GLY A 254 -6.54 24.09 8.10
C GLY A 254 -6.49 25.39 8.89
N ASN A 255 -6.28 25.30 10.21
CA ASN A 255 -6.11 26.46 11.06
C ASN A 255 -4.84 27.26 10.71
N LEU A 256 -3.72 26.58 10.42
CA LEU A 256 -2.47 27.22 9.98
C LEU A 256 -2.68 28.03 8.71
N VAL A 257 -3.30 27.44 7.67
CA VAL A 257 -3.59 28.11 6.40
C VAL A 257 -4.51 29.31 6.64
N SER A 258 -5.64 29.11 7.32
CA SER A 258 -6.64 30.15 7.55
C SER A 258 -6.07 31.34 8.34
N ARG A 259 -5.34 31.10 9.42
CA ARG A 259 -4.71 32.17 10.24
C ARG A 259 -3.68 32.94 9.42
N THR A 260 -2.84 32.23 8.65
CA THR A 260 -1.78 32.87 7.86
C THR A 260 -2.36 33.74 6.76
N VAL A 261 -3.30 33.22 5.97
CA VAL A 261 -3.97 33.99 4.90
C VAL A 261 -4.72 35.21 5.46
N ALA A 262 -5.44 35.03 6.57
CA ALA A 262 -6.14 36.15 7.22
C ALA A 262 -5.17 37.25 7.69
N MET A 263 -3.99 36.89 8.22
CA MET A 263 -2.97 37.87 8.62
C MET A 263 -2.34 38.57 7.42
N VAL A 264 -2.05 37.87 6.32
CA VAL A 264 -1.53 38.47 5.08
C VAL A 264 -2.54 39.46 4.51
N GLN A 265 -3.82 39.09 4.45
CA GLN A 265 -4.88 40.00 4.01
C GLN A 265 -5.00 41.22 4.92
N LYS A 266 -5.06 40.97 6.23
CA LYS A 266 -5.28 42.05 7.21
C LYS A 266 -4.14 43.08 7.24
N TYR A 267 -2.90 42.64 7.18
CA TYR A 267 -1.73 43.50 7.41
C TYR A 267 -1.10 44.05 6.12
N PHE A 268 -1.30 43.32 5.00
CA PHE A 268 -0.64 43.64 3.73
C PHE A 268 -1.58 43.65 2.52
N GLY A 269 -2.90 43.51 2.73
CA GLY A 269 -3.86 43.52 1.62
C GLY A 269 -3.67 42.39 0.60
N GLY A 270 -3.07 41.26 1.03
CA GLY A 270 -2.85 40.10 0.20
C GLY A 270 -1.49 40.04 -0.51
N THR A 271 -0.66 41.07 -0.42
CA THR A 271 0.65 41.09 -1.10
C THR A 271 1.75 41.49 -0.12
N LEU A 272 2.68 40.58 0.12
CA LEU A 272 3.82 40.83 1.00
C LEU A 272 4.85 41.75 0.32
N PRO A 273 5.42 42.75 1.03
CA PRO A 273 6.54 43.53 0.55
C PRO A 273 7.79 42.66 0.36
N THR A 274 8.80 43.19 -0.33
CA THR A 274 10.06 42.47 -0.59
C THR A 274 11.05 42.58 0.56
N GLU A 275 10.94 43.61 1.37
CA GLU A 275 11.81 43.85 2.52
C GLU A 275 11.64 42.78 3.58
N ARG A 276 12.74 42.27 4.09
CA ARG A 276 12.80 41.20 5.08
C ARG A 276 13.74 41.56 6.23
N GLU A 277 13.34 41.14 7.43
CA GLU A 277 14.16 41.24 8.64
C GLU A 277 14.09 39.94 9.40
N SER A 278 15.23 39.26 9.58
CA SER A 278 15.32 37.98 10.30
C SER A 278 15.11 38.15 11.81
N GLY A 279 14.75 37.05 12.48
CA GLY A 279 14.54 37.02 13.93
C GLY A 279 14.79 35.65 14.54
N GLU A 280 14.75 35.60 15.86
CA GLU A 280 15.21 34.50 16.71
C GLU A 280 14.67 33.10 16.34
N PHE A 281 13.41 33.00 15.89
CA PHE A 281 12.75 31.70 15.66
C PHE A 281 12.74 31.28 14.19
N ASP A 282 13.32 32.06 13.28
CA ASP A 282 13.23 31.82 11.83
C ASP A 282 14.05 30.60 11.42
N ASP A 283 15.27 30.48 11.91
CA ASP A 283 16.21 29.44 11.48
C ASP A 283 15.68 28.04 11.76
N ASP A 284 15.07 27.81 12.92
CA ASP A 284 14.50 26.51 13.29
C ASP A 284 13.30 26.10 12.38
N LEU A 285 12.43 27.07 12.01
CA LEU A 285 11.36 26.80 11.05
C LEU A 285 11.91 26.55 9.65
N ILE A 286 12.90 27.34 9.21
CA ILE A 286 13.53 27.20 7.89
C ILE A 286 14.27 25.85 7.79
N GLU A 287 15.04 25.48 8.80
CA GLU A 287 15.73 24.17 8.83
C GLU A 287 14.73 23.02 8.79
N THR A 288 13.67 23.09 9.59
CA THR A 288 12.60 22.08 9.60
C THR A 288 11.97 21.94 8.21
N ALA A 289 11.69 23.06 7.53
CA ALA A 289 11.06 23.07 6.21
C ALA A 289 12.01 22.58 5.11
N THR A 290 13.26 23.05 5.09
CA THR A 290 14.21 22.75 4.01
C THR A 290 14.76 21.33 4.08
N SER A 291 14.90 20.75 5.29
CA SER A 291 15.31 19.35 5.48
C SER A 291 14.19 18.33 5.26
N LEU A 292 12.94 18.78 5.18
CA LEU A 292 11.77 17.90 5.20
C LEU A 292 11.70 16.95 3.99
N ARG A 293 11.96 17.47 2.77
CA ARG A 293 11.87 16.68 1.55
C ARG A 293 12.72 15.42 1.62
N ALA A 294 13.99 15.54 1.97
CA ALA A 294 14.90 14.41 2.04
C ALA A 294 14.42 13.33 3.04
N LYS A 295 13.82 13.74 4.17
CA LYS A 295 13.25 12.82 5.16
C LYS A 295 12.00 12.11 4.63
N VAL A 296 11.14 12.84 3.93
CA VAL A 296 9.93 12.29 3.30
C VAL A 296 10.31 11.30 2.20
N ASP A 297 11.24 11.67 1.31
CA ASP A 297 11.72 10.81 0.23
C ASP A 297 12.29 9.49 0.80
N ASP A 298 13.13 9.54 1.86
CA ASP A 298 13.68 8.34 2.52
C ASP A 298 12.59 7.41 3.08
N PHE A 299 11.54 7.96 3.70
CA PHE A 299 10.42 7.15 4.16
C PHE A 299 9.56 6.61 3.03
N MET A 300 9.35 7.39 1.98
CA MET A 300 8.58 6.95 0.80
C MET A 300 9.29 5.83 0.05
N ASP A 301 10.60 5.90 -0.13
CA ASP A 301 11.41 4.84 -0.74
C ASP A 301 11.33 3.52 0.04
N LYS A 302 11.15 3.61 1.35
CA LYS A 302 10.93 2.46 2.25
C LYS A 302 9.44 2.07 2.38
N THR A 303 8.54 2.69 1.64
CA THR A 303 7.08 2.48 1.70
C THR A 303 6.49 2.76 3.10
N GLN A 304 7.13 3.62 3.88
CA GLN A 304 6.72 4.00 5.25
C GLN A 304 5.83 5.25 5.23
N LEU A 305 4.66 5.16 4.60
CA LEU A 305 3.73 6.27 4.37
C LEU A 305 3.35 7.01 5.66
N GLN A 306 3.11 6.25 6.73
CA GLN A 306 2.77 6.81 8.04
C GLN A 306 3.88 7.72 8.57
N ASN A 307 5.15 7.30 8.43
CA ASN A 307 6.30 8.07 8.90
C ASN A 307 6.52 9.32 8.05
N ALA A 308 6.37 9.21 6.73
CA ALA A 308 6.43 10.36 5.82
C ALA A 308 5.39 11.42 6.22
N LEU A 309 4.14 11.03 6.44
CA LEU A 309 3.08 11.92 6.93
C LEU A 309 3.41 12.52 8.30
N ALA A 310 3.98 11.74 9.21
CA ALA A 310 4.38 12.24 10.53
C ALA A 310 5.43 13.34 10.43
N GLU A 311 6.42 13.21 9.54
CA GLU A 311 7.42 14.26 9.31
C GLU A 311 6.80 15.54 8.73
N ILE A 312 5.88 15.41 7.76
CA ILE A 312 5.18 16.58 7.21
C ILE A 312 4.39 17.33 8.30
N PHE A 313 3.71 16.59 9.17
CA PHE A 313 2.95 17.21 10.27
C PHE A 313 3.81 17.78 11.39
N LYS A 314 5.10 17.39 11.51
CA LYS A 314 6.06 18.11 12.36
C LYS A 314 6.29 19.54 11.85
N LEU A 315 6.40 19.74 10.53
CA LEU A 315 6.50 21.08 9.95
C LEU A 315 5.23 21.89 10.22
N VAL A 316 4.04 21.30 10.05
CA VAL A 316 2.76 21.97 10.35
C VAL A 316 2.69 22.39 11.82
N SER A 317 3.09 21.51 12.74
CA SER A 317 3.13 21.80 14.18
C SER A 317 4.17 22.87 14.51
N ARG A 318 5.36 22.83 13.89
CA ARG A 318 6.41 23.83 14.06
C ARG A 318 5.96 25.21 13.57
N ALA A 319 5.26 25.26 12.43
CA ALA A 319 4.72 26.50 11.89
C ALA A 319 3.63 27.10 12.78
N ASN A 320 2.73 26.30 13.35
CA ASN A 320 1.75 26.76 14.31
C ASN A 320 2.43 27.33 15.58
N LYS A 321 3.45 26.64 16.10
CA LYS A 321 4.23 27.11 17.25
C LYS A 321 4.97 28.42 16.93
N TYR A 322 5.51 28.56 15.72
CA TYR A 322 6.18 29.77 15.25
C TYR A 322 5.23 30.99 15.24
N ILE A 323 3.94 30.82 14.90
CA ILE A 323 2.95 31.89 15.02
C ILE A 323 2.82 32.37 16.48
N ASP A 324 2.81 31.43 17.44
CA ASP A 324 2.64 31.78 18.85
C ASP A 324 3.92 32.42 19.45
N GLU A 325 5.09 31.95 19.05
CA GLU A 325 6.40 32.47 19.46
C GLU A 325 6.66 33.90 18.92
N THR A 326 6.34 34.12 17.64
CA THR A 326 6.56 35.41 16.98
C THR A 326 5.47 36.43 17.26
N ALA A 327 4.27 35.98 17.67
CA ALA A 327 3.10 36.79 17.95
C ALA A 327 2.88 37.92 16.90
N PRO A 328 2.58 37.59 15.61
CA PRO A 328 2.50 38.59 14.52
C PRO A 328 1.54 39.74 14.81
N TRP A 329 0.50 39.50 15.58
CA TRP A 329 -0.47 40.53 16.01
C TRP A 329 0.12 41.57 16.99
N VAL A 330 1.24 41.25 17.64
CA VAL A 330 1.99 42.19 18.47
C VAL A 330 2.93 43.01 17.59
N ILE A 331 3.69 42.31 16.69
CA ILE A 331 4.60 42.95 15.73
C ILE A 331 3.83 44.00 14.88
N ALA A 332 2.63 43.64 14.43
CA ALA A 332 1.79 44.48 13.59
C ALA A 332 1.33 45.82 14.22
N LYS A 333 1.53 46.01 15.54
CA LYS A 333 1.22 47.31 16.22
C LYS A 333 2.33 48.33 16.06
N ASP A 334 3.51 47.91 15.62
CA ASP A 334 4.69 48.74 15.46
C ASP A 334 5.04 48.87 13.97
N GLU A 335 4.75 50.03 13.39
CA GLU A 335 4.99 50.32 11.97
C GLU A 335 6.48 50.17 11.58
N THR A 336 7.41 50.33 12.52
CA THR A 336 8.83 50.20 12.26
C THR A 336 9.24 48.72 12.06
N LYS A 337 8.42 47.77 12.50
CA LYS A 337 8.65 46.31 12.40
C LYS A 337 7.93 45.68 11.20
N LYS A 338 7.56 46.45 10.23
CA LYS A 338 6.80 45.95 9.05
C LYS A 338 7.60 44.93 8.25
N ALA A 339 8.91 45.13 8.08
CA ALA A 339 9.82 44.15 7.43
C ALA A 339 9.88 42.82 8.21
N ARG A 340 9.94 42.91 9.55
CA ARG A 340 9.90 41.72 10.42
C ARG A 340 8.58 40.95 10.28
N LEU A 341 7.45 41.64 10.31
CA LEU A 341 6.13 41.06 10.12
C LEU A 341 6.02 40.36 8.74
N ALA A 342 6.55 40.99 7.70
CA ALA A 342 6.58 40.42 6.35
C ALA A 342 7.43 39.14 6.30
N THR A 343 8.56 39.10 7.01
CA THR A 343 9.38 37.86 7.13
C THR A 343 8.61 36.74 7.81
N VAL A 344 7.97 37.02 8.94
CA VAL A 344 7.17 36.01 9.66
C VAL A 344 6.09 35.40 8.76
N LEU A 345 5.32 36.23 8.08
CA LEU A 345 4.24 35.74 7.20
C LEU A 345 4.78 35.03 5.96
N TYR A 346 5.90 35.47 5.39
CA TYR A 346 6.57 34.78 4.30
C TYR A 346 7.04 33.38 4.70
N ASN A 347 7.71 33.25 5.85
CA ASN A 347 8.17 31.96 6.36
C ASN A 347 7.00 30.99 6.60
N LEU A 348 5.87 31.49 7.08
CA LEU A 348 4.65 30.69 7.24
C LEU A 348 4.06 30.25 5.91
N LEU A 349 3.98 31.15 4.90
CA LEU A 349 3.50 30.79 3.56
C LEU A 349 4.39 29.73 2.90
N GLU A 350 5.72 29.86 3.02
CA GLU A 350 6.66 28.86 2.51
C GLU A 350 6.55 27.52 3.23
N ALA A 351 6.40 27.51 4.55
CA ALA A 351 6.17 26.28 5.31
C ALA A 351 4.86 25.58 4.86
N ILE A 352 3.78 26.35 4.65
CA ILE A 352 2.50 25.83 4.12
C ILE A 352 2.70 25.29 2.70
N ARG A 353 3.38 26.05 1.82
CA ARG A 353 3.64 25.62 0.43
C ARG A 353 4.38 24.30 0.39
N ILE A 354 5.47 24.17 1.15
CA ILE A 354 6.25 22.94 1.23
C ILE A 354 5.40 21.77 1.76
N ALA A 355 4.67 22.00 2.87
CA ALA A 355 3.82 20.95 3.46
C ALA A 355 2.71 20.51 2.47
N CYS A 356 1.99 21.44 1.86
CA CYS A 356 0.92 21.14 0.90
C CYS A 356 1.45 20.46 -0.37
N THR A 357 2.63 20.86 -0.87
CA THR A 357 3.26 20.21 -2.02
C THR A 357 3.54 18.74 -1.73
N LEU A 358 4.13 18.42 -0.57
CA LEU A 358 4.40 17.03 -0.17
C LEU A 358 3.11 16.26 0.14
N LEU A 359 2.11 16.91 0.73
CA LEU A 359 0.81 16.30 1.02
C LEU A 359 -0.04 16.05 -0.23
N SER A 360 0.25 16.67 -1.37
CA SER A 360 -0.54 16.49 -2.60
C SER A 360 -0.53 15.05 -3.12
N ALA A 361 0.51 14.27 -2.85
CA ALA A 361 0.55 12.83 -3.13
C ALA A 361 -0.49 12.04 -2.31
N PHE A 362 -0.82 12.51 -1.11
CA PHE A 362 -1.76 11.88 -0.19
C PHE A 362 -3.18 12.43 -0.35
N MET A 363 -3.31 13.73 -0.58
CA MET A 363 -4.58 14.47 -0.68
C MET A 363 -4.65 15.30 -1.98
N PRO A 364 -4.74 14.63 -3.15
CA PRO A 364 -4.56 15.26 -4.46
C PRO A 364 -5.65 16.30 -4.85
N THR A 365 -6.80 16.29 -4.20
CA THR A 365 -7.88 17.24 -4.51
C THR A 365 -7.94 18.43 -3.55
N THR A 366 -7.45 18.25 -2.32
CA THR A 366 -7.50 19.29 -1.27
C THR A 366 -6.26 20.19 -1.31
N MET A 367 -5.09 19.62 -1.52
CA MET A 367 -3.85 20.39 -1.46
C MET A 367 -3.69 21.43 -2.57
N PRO A 368 -4.11 21.19 -3.83
CA PRO A 368 -4.12 22.25 -4.85
C PRO A 368 -4.96 23.46 -4.44
N LYS A 369 -6.10 23.24 -3.79
CA LYS A 369 -6.95 24.33 -3.29
C LYS A 369 -6.28 25.12 -2.16
N ALA A 370 -5.53 24.44 -1.29
CA ALA A 370 -4.77 25.11 -0.23
C ALA A 370 -3.60 25.93 -0.81
N LEU A 371 -2.92 25.42 -1.84
CA LEU A 371 -1.88 26.14 -2.57
C LEU A 371 -2.45 27.38 -3.26
N GLU A 372 -3.59 27.28 -3.95
CA GLU A 372 -4.27 28.41 -4.57
C GLU A 372 -4.62 29.53 -3.54
N GLN A 373 -5.04 29.17 -2.33
CA GLN A 373 -5.36 30.13 -1.27
C GLN A 373 -4.16 30.95 -0.80
N ILE A 374 -2.95 30.40 -0.93
CA ILE A 374 -1.70 31.11 -0.57
C ILE A 374 -1.02 31.76 -1.77
N GLY A 375 -1.60 31.63 -2.98
CA GLY A 375 -1.06 32.19 -4.21
C GLY A 375 0.15 31.43 -4.77
N ALA A 376 0.25 30.10 -4.56
CA ALA A 376 1.35 29.25 -4.98
C ALA A 376 0.92 28.23 -6.06
#